data_c60808597e8b0b7d9469389ecae9d10e
#
_entry.id   c60808597e8b0b7d9469389ecae9d10e
#
_cell.length_a   1.000
_cell.length_b   1.000
_cell.length_c   1.000
_cell.angle_alpha   90.00
_cell.angle_beta   90.00
_cell.angle_gamma   90.00
#
_symmetry.space_group_name_H-M   'P 1'
#
loop_
_entity.id
_entity.type
_entity.pdbx_description
1 polymer ?
#
loop_
_entity_poly.entity_id
_entity_poly.type
_entity_poly.pdbx_seq_one_letter_code
_entity_poly.pdbx_strand_id
1 'polypeptide(L)'
;QPIGNWDTTRLNNITSMFEDAKSFNQPIENWVGFGTSINGIIMSHNCMIVRNAFKGAESFNQSLKNWKLKTYNPYSMFEGATSFNGDISSWKLYESLTNLFKGAESFNKPLKSLDISEVYGMKSLFEGAKSFNQDISLWDMSEVYQCENMFYGASSFNQDIGKWDVSNVYTMQNMFREASSFNQDISGWDVSNVQKMTGLFQDAITFNQDISNWKLNPSLKKSNTIFKNAKAFKQEYNPYNKVEKPKTASYSNLLSPEDKKNISKIKKLITSRDFEKIDLGVQLLISLNNISLFETFLNGVKFDKEAYDWEKL
;
A
#
# COMPACT_ATOMS: atom_id res chain seq x y z
N GLN A 1 -12.39 -40.06 -9.00
CA GLN A 1 -11.39 -40.44 -10.00
C GLN A 1 -10.31 -39.35 -10.11
N PRO A 2 -9.05 -39.72 -10.39
CA PRO A 2 -7.99 -38.75 -10.68
C PRO A 2 -8.30 -37.94 -11.94
N ILE A 3 -8.17 -36.61 -11.85
CA ILE A 3 -8.45 -35.71 -12.98
C ILE A 3 -7.17 -35.02 -13.52
N GLY A 4 -6.04 -35.24 -12.88
CA GLY A 4 -4.78 -34.56 -13.24
C GLY A 4 -4.27 -34.84 -14.65
N ASN A 5 -4.71 -35.96 -15.26
CA ASN A 5 -4.32 -36.38 -16.61
C ASN A 5 -5.42 -36.10 -17.67
N TRP A 6 -6.43 -35.30 -17.35
CA TRP A 6 -7.45 -34.97 -18.34
C TRP A 6 -6.85 -34.16 -19.50
N ASP A 7 -7.32 -34.42 -20.71
CA ASP A 7 -7.02 -33.54 -21.82
C ASP A 7 -7.76 -32.22 -21.69
N THR A 8 -7.03 -31.18 -21.30
CA THR A 8 -7.55 -29.83 -21.07
C THR A 8 -7.18 -28.85 -22.19
N THR A 9 -6.66 -29.36 -23.33
CA THR A 9 -6.17 -28.52 -24.43
C THR A 9 -7.22 -27.58 -25.03
N ARG A 10 -8.50 -27.87 -24.84
CA ARG A 10 -9.63 -27.04 -25.31
C ARG A 10 -10.32 -26.27 -24.18
N LEU A 11 -9.79 -26.36 -22.97
CA LEU A 11 -10.40 -25.73 -21.80
C LEU A 11 -10.10 -24.24 -21.80
N ASN A 12 -11.12 -23.40 -21.89
CA ASN A 12 -11.00 -21.94 -21.87
C ASN A 12 -11.83 -21.26 -20.79
N ASN A 13 -12.69 -22.02 -20.10
CA ASN A 13 -13.55 -21.52 -19.05
C ASN A 13 -13.72 -22.56 -17.96
N ILE A 14 -13.32 -22.21 -16.73
CA ILE A 14 -13.50 -23.00 -15.52
C ILE A 14 -14.31 -22.24 -14.45
N THR A 15 -15.16 -21.30 -14.89
CA THR A 15 -16.01 -20.56 -13.97
C THR A 15 -16.74 -21.53 -13.03
N SER A 16 -16.60 -21.31 -11.72
CA SER A 16 -17.24 -22.10 -10.65
C SER A 16 -17.01 -23.62 -10.70
N MET A 17 -15.97 -24.10 -11.44
CA MET A 17 -15.79 -25.53 -11.66
C MET A 17 -15.60 -26.34 -10.37
N PHE A 18 -14.96 -25.77 -9.37
CA PHE A 18 -14.73 -26.36 -8.05
C PHE A 18 -15.29 -25.47 -6.94
N GLU A 19 -16.26 -24.61 -7.24
CA GLU A 19 -16.93 -23.76 -6.24
C GLU A 19 -17.57 -24.65 -5.18
N ASP A 20 -17.31 -24.34 -3.90
CA ASP A 20 -17.74 -25.07 -2.72
C ASP A 20 -17.35 -26.57 -2.67
N ALA A 21 -16.41 -26.98 -3.51
CA ALA A 21 -15.84 -28.34 -3.46
C ALA A 21 -14.85 -28.44 -2.27
N LYS A 22 -15.36 -28.40 -1.04
CA LYS A 22 -14.61 -28.25 0.21
C LYS A 22 -13.46 -29.24 0.39
N SER A 23 -13.63 -30.49 -0.06
CA SER A 23 -12.62 -31.54 0.07
C SER A 23 -11.77 -31.71 -1.19
N PHE A 24 -11.95 -30.86 -2.21
CA PHE A 24 -11.20 -30.98 -3.44
C PHE A 24 -9.74 -30.54 -3.22
N ASN A 25 -8.79 -31.44 -3.53
CA ASN A 25 -7.35 -31.16 -3.48
C ASN A 25 -6.56 -32.07 -4.44
N GLN A 26 -7.11 -32.38 -5.62
CA GLN A 26 -6.38 -33.20 -6.59
C GLN A 26 -5.35 -32.37 -7.36
N PRO A 27 -4.19 -32.98 -7.74
CA PRO A 27 -3.19 -32.31 -8.56
C PRO A 27 -3.74 -32.03 -9.96
N ILE A 28 -3.70 -30.76 -10.34
CA ILE A 28 -4.15 -30.24 -11.64
C ILE A 28 -3.09 -29.33 -12.27
N GLU A 29 -1.86 -29.37 -11.78
CA GLU A 29 -0.75 -28.53 -12.27
C GLU A 29 -0.41 -28.78 -13.74
N ASN A 30 -0.71 -29.99 -14.24
CA ASN A 30 -0.45 -30.38 -15.62
C ASN A 30 -1.60 -30.03 -16.57
N TRP A 31 -2.67 -29.42 -16.08
CA TRP A 31 -3.70 -28.89 -16.96
C TRP A 31 -3.10 -27.81 -17.86
N VAL A 32 -3.14 -28.06 -19.17
CA VAL A 32 -2.56 -27.21 -20.21
C VAL A 32 -3.63 -26.88 -21.24
N GLY A 33 -3.40 -25.86 -22.05
CA GLY A 33 -4.31 -25.53 -23.16
C GLY A 33 -5.17 -24.32 -22.89
N PHE A 34 -4.78 -23.51 -21.94
CA PHE A 34 -5.44 -22.24 -21.67
C PHE A 34 -5.28 -21.30 -22.86
N GLY A 35 -6.19 -21.39 -23.85
CA GLY A 35 -6.29 -20.35 -24.88
C GLY A 35 -5.74 -20.66 -26.26
N THR A 36 -5.88 -21.90 -26.77
CA THR A 36 -5.72 -22.12 -28.19
C THR A 36 -7.07 -22.14 -28.89
N SER A 37 -7.21 -21.24 -29.85
CA SER A 37 -8.19 -21.22 -30.96
C SER A 37 -9.52 -21.98 -30.77
N ILE A 38 -10.62 -21.29 -30.64
CA ILE A 38 -11.94 -21.81 -30.97
C ILE A 38 -12.18 -21.59 -32.47
N ASN A 39 -12.39 -22.67 -33.23
CA ASN A 39 -12.69 -22.65 -34.67
C ASN A 39 -11.66 -21.94 -35.58
N GLY A 40 -10.35 -22.04 -35.23
CA GLY A 40 -9.31 -21.43 -36.08
C GLY A 40 -9.22 -19.90 -35.94
N ILE A 41 -10.05 -19.27 -35.17
CA ILE A 41 -9.94 -17.85 -34.80
C ILE A 41 -9.01 -17.79 -33.59
N ILE A 42 -7.76 -17.34 -33.83
CA ILE A 42 -6.87 -16.92 -32.74
C ILE A 42 -7.58 -15.73 -32.10
N MET A 43 -8.27 -15.98 -30.96
CA MET A 43 -8.71 -14.88 -30.11
C MET A 43 -7.44 -14.11 -29.78
N SER A 44 -7.36 -12.84 -30.09
CA SER A 44 -6.17 -11.99 -29.94
C SER A 44 -5.62 -11.93 -28.50
N HIS A 45 -6.33 -12.58 -27.56
CA HIS A 45 -5.99 -12.70 -26.17
C HIS A 45 -6.28 -14.15 -25.71
N ASN A 46 -5.24 -14.96 -25.60
CA ASN A 46 -5.30 -16.31 -25.00
C ASN A 46 -5.63 -16.23 -23.50
N CYS A 47 -6.82 -15.75 -23.15
CA CYS A 47 -7.23 -15.54 -21.77
C CYS A 47 -8.23 -16.59 -21.33
N MET A 48 -8.00 -17.16 -20.14
CA MET A 48 -8.89 -18.10 -19.51
C MET A 48 -9.90 -17.40 -18.61
N ILE A 49 -11.14 -17.86 -18.58
CA ILE A 49 -12.16 -17.40 -17.65
C ILE A 49 -12.11 -18.31 -16.41
N VAL A 50 -11.81 -17.70 -15.24
CA VAL A 50 -11.52 -18.45 -14.00
C VAL A 50 -12.35 -17.97 -12.80
N ARG A 51 -13.41 -17.22 -13.02
CA ARG A 51 -14.24 -16.65 -11.95
C ARG A 51 -14.74 -17.74 -11.02
N ASN A 52 -14.61 -17.52 -9.69
CA ASN A 52 -15.02 -18.46 -8.64
C ASN A 52 -14.46 -19.90 -8.78
N ALA A 53 -13.44 -20.14 -9.61
CA ALA A 53 -13.02 -21.50 -9.97
C ALA A 53 -12.79 -22.43 -8.76
N PHE A 54 -12.21 -21.89 -7.68
CA PHE A 54 -11.94 -22.60 -6.42
C PHE A 54 -12.56 -21.90 -5.22
N LYS A 55 -13.59 -21.09 -5.43
CA LYS A 55 -14.26 -20.40 -4.33
C LYS A 55 -14.86 -21.42 -3.37
N GLY A 56 -14.57 -21.27 -2.06
CA GLY A 56 -15.02 -22.21 -1.04
C GLY A 56 -14.39 -23.60 -1.10
N ALA A 57 -13.39 -23.83 -1.96
CA ALA A 57 -12.62 -25.09 -1.99
C ALA A 57 -11.61 -25.12 -0.83
N GLU A 58 -12.11 -25.32 0.38
CA GLU A 58 -11.38 -25.16 1.65
C GLU A 58 -10.08 -25.97 1.74
N SER A 59 -10.04 -27.19 1.16
CA SER A 59 -8.87 -28.07 1.19
C SER A 59 -7.90 -27.87 0.03
N PHE A 60 -8.27 -27.06 -0.98
CA PHE A 60 -7.46 -26.92 -2.18
C PHE A 60 -6.14 -26.21 -1.88
N ASN A 61 -5.02 -26.90 -2.17
CA ASN A 61 -3.66 -26.39 -1.95
C ASN A 61 -2.65 -26.94 -2.96
N GLN A 62 -3.01 -27.00 -4.24
CA GLN A 62 -2.10 -27.45 -5.28
C GLN A 62 -1.35 -26.29 -5.92
N SER A 63 -0.12 -26.55 -6.36
CA SER A 63 0.64 -25.60 -7.17
C SER A 63 -0.04 -25.41 -8.53
N LEU A 64 -0.13 -24.15 -8.97
CA LEU A 64 -0.63 -23.80 -10.29
C LEU A 64 0.46 -23.10 -11.13
N LYS A 65 1.73 -23.29 -10.75
CA LYS A 65 2.88 -22.65 -11.38
C LYS A 65 2.98 -22.94 -12.88
N ASN A 66 2.60 -24.16 -13.28
CA ASN A 66 2.65 -24.56 -14.70
C ASN A 66 1.50 -23.96 -15.54
N TRP A 67 0.49 -23.40 -14.87
CA TRP A 67 -0.62 -22.73 -15.52
C TRP A 67 -0.19 -21.37 -16.06
N LYS A 68 0.48 -21.20 -17.09
CA LYS A 68 0.89 -19.89 -17.66
C LYS A 68 -0.35 -19.01 -17.96
N LEU A 69 -1.13 -18.79 -16.89
CA LEU A 69 -2.44 -18.18 -16.97
C LEU A 69 -2.34 -16.71 -17.34
N LYS A 70 -3.13 -16.34 -18.34
CA LYS A 70 -3.52 -14.96 -18.61
C LYS A 70 -5.03 -14.85 -18.37
N THR A 71 -5.47 -13.95 -17.53
CA THR A 71 -6.89 -13.82 -17.23
C THR A 71 -7.28 -12.38 -16.93
N TYR A 72 -8.47 -12.03 -17.40
CA TYR A 72 -9.16 -10.80 -17.03
C TYR A 72 -10.15 -11.11 -15.90
N ASN A 73 -10.18 -10.23 -14.89
CA ASN A 73 -11.15 -10.31 -13.80
C ASN A 73 -11.25 -11.71 -13.16
N PRO A 74 -10.18 -12.23 -12.51
CA PRO A 74 -10.23 -13.51 -11.79
C PRO A 74 -11.03 -13.38 -10.47
N TYR A 75 -12.24 -12.84 -10.55
CA TYR A 75 -13.10 -12.59 -9.39
C TYR A 75 -13.23 -13.81 -8.52
N SER A 76 -12.97 -13.63 -7.22
CA SER A 76 -13.25 -14.64 -6.19
C SER A 76 -12.66 -16.02 -6.48
N MET A 77 -11.59 -16.10 -7.34
CA MET A 77 -11.08 -17.41 -7.77
C MET A 77 -10.69 -18.31 -6.60
N PHE A 78 -10.10 -17.76 -5.54
CA PHE A 78 -9.72 -18.47 -4.32
C PHE A 78 -10.43 -17.93 -3.08
N GLU A 79 -11.56 -17.25 -3.23
CA GLU A 79 -12.33 -16.74 -2.10
C GLU A 79 -12.76 -17.91 -1.19
N GLY A 80 -12.37 -17.88 0.09
CA GLY A 80 -12.68 -18.94 1.05
C GLY A 80 -11.91 -20.25 0.85
N ALA A 81 -10.94 -20.31 -0.06
CA ALA A 81 -10.02 -21.45 -0.18
C ALA A 81 -8.96 -21.38 0.95
N THR A 82 -9.38 -21.69 2.17
CA THR A 82 -8.64 -21.42 3.41
C THR A 82 -7.26 -22.07 3.46
N SER A 83 -7.07 -23.24 2.83
CA SER A 83 -5.78 -23.94 2.78
C SER A 83 -4.90 -23.51 1.61
N PHE A 84 -5.43 -22.71 0.67
CA PHE A 84 -4.69 -22.41 -0.56
C PHE A 84 -3.40 -21.62 -0.27
N ASN A 85 -2.29 -22.21 -0.70
CA ASN A 85 -0.96 -21.59 -0.70
C ASN A 85 -0.16 -22.05 -1.93
N GLY A 86 -0.81 -22.14 -3.09
CA GLY A 86 -0.20 -22.52 -4.36
C GLY A 86 0.61 -21.40 -5.01
N ASP A 87 1.63 -21.75 -5.76
CA ASP A 87 2.45 -20.79 -6.52
C ASP A 87 1.74 -20.35 -7.80
N ILE A 88 1.57 -19.05 -7.97
CA ILE A 88 0.95 -18.39 -9.14
C ILE A 88 1.90 -17.35 -9.78
N SER A 89 3.17 -17.35 -9.44
CA SER A 89 4.15 -16.31 -9.83
C SER A 89 4.35 -16.16 -11.35
N SER A 90 3.91 -17.15 -12.14
CA SER A 90 3.98 -17.15 -13.61
C SER A 90 2.76 -16.53 -14.30
N TRP A 91 1.77 -16.09 -13.55
CA TRP A 91 0.50 -15.60 -14.11
C TRP A 91 0.60 -14.15 -14.58
N LYS A 92 -0.28 -13.79 -15.51
CA LYS A 92 -0.55 -12.40 -15.90
C LYS A 92 -2.01 -12.08 -15.60
N LEU A 93 -2.22 -11.09 -14.74
CA LEU A 93 -3.53 -10.69 -14.25
C LEU A 93 -3.86 -9.30 -14.78
N TYR A 94 -5.10 -9.12 -15.19
CA TYR A 94 -5.57 -7.89 -15.80
C TYR A 94 -6.85 -7.38 -15.14
N GLU A 95 -7.14 -6.10 -15.29
CA GLU A 95 -8.35 -5.41 -14.88
C GLU A 95 -8.59 -5.42 -13.36
N SER A 96 -9.34 -6.37 -12.81
CA SER A 96 -9.70 -6.35 -11.40
C SER A 96 -9.43 -7.68 -10.69
N LEU A 97 -8.75 -7.58 -9.54
CA LEU A 97 -8.43 -8.70 -8.65
C LEU A 97 -9.42 -8.80 -7.48
N THR A 98 -10.66 -8.32 -7.65
CA THR A 98 -11.67 -8.31 -6.59
C THR A 98 -11.84 -9.69 -5.97
N ASN A 99 -11.72 -9.79 -4.64
CA ASN A 99 -11.85 -10.99 -3.82
C ASN A 99 -10.90 -12.15 -4.19
N LEU A 100 -9.86 -11.95 -5.00
CA LEU A 100 -9.05 -13.06 -5.53
C LEU A 100 -8.57 -14.03 -4.45
N PHE A 101 -8.07 -13.52 -3.32
CA PHE A 101 -7.60 -14.29 -2.16
C PHE A 101 -8.40 -14.00 -0.89
N LYS A 102 -9.64 -13.50 -1.02
CA LYS A 102 -10.47 -13.21 0.14
C LYS A 102 -10.72 -14.48 0.95
N GLY A 103 -10.36 -14.45 2.24
CA GLY A 103 -10.47 -15.61 3.13
C GLY A 103 -9.54 -16.79 2.80
N ALA A 104 -8.56 -16.63 1.93
CA ALA A 104 -7.49 -17.60 1.71
C ALA A 104 -6.47 -17.51 2.86
N GLU A 105 -6.84 -18.00 4.03
CA GLU A 105 -6.14 -17.77 5.31
C GLU A 105 -4.68 -18.19 5.30
N SER A 106 -4.33 -19.26 4.56
CA SER A 106 -2.98 -19.82 4.48
C SER A 106 -2.13 -19.21 3.37
N PHE A 107 -2.70 -18.35 2.51
CA PHE A 107 -1.98 -17.83 1.36
C PHE A 107 -0.83 -16.92 1.77
N ASN A 108 0.40 -17.30 1.37
CA ASN A 108 1.63 -16.53 1.65
C ASN A 108 2.73 -16.85 0.62
N LYS A 109 2.41 -16.94 -0.68
CA LYS A 109 3.40 -17.14 -1.75
C LYS A 109 3.93 -15.81 -2.29
N PRO A 110 5.19 -15.77 -2.72
CA PRO A 110 5.78 -14.57 -3.29
C PRO A 110 5.00 -14.04 -4.49
N LEU A 111 4.69 -12.74 -4.47
CA LEU A 111 3.99 -12.03 -5.54
C LEU A 111 4.79 -10.82 -6.07
N LYS A 112 6.04 -10.65 -5.64
CA LYS A 112 6.86 -9.48 -5.98
C LYS A 112 7.02 -9.25 -7.48
N SER A 113 7.12 -10.33 -8.26
CA SER A 113 7.29 -10.30 -9.71
C SER A 113 5.98 -10.38 -10.49
N LEU A 114 4.83 -10.42 -9.80
CA LEU A 114 3.54 -10.44 -10.46
C LEU A 114 3.31 -9.11 -11.17
N ASP A 115 3.06 -9.18 -12.49
CA ASP A 115 2.75 -8.01 -13.29
C ASP A 115 1.29 -7.60 -13.05
N ILE A 116 1.11 -6.42 -12.47
CA ILE A 116 -0.20 -5.81 -12.17
C ILE A 116 -0.40 -4.47 -12.88
N SER A 117 0.47 -4.12 -13.84
CA SER A 117 0.47 -2.81 -14.51
C SER A 117 -0.84 -2.46 -15.23
N GLU A 118 -1.65 -3.46 -15.55
CA GLU A 118 -2.98 -3.28 -16.16
C GLU A 118 -4.14 -3.56 -15.17
N VAL A 119 -3.83 -3.55 -13.85
CA VAL A 119 -4.83 -3.77 -12.81
C VAL A 119 -5.31 -2.44 -12.25
N TYR A 120 -6.63 -2.23 -12.25
CA TYR A 120 -7.24 -1.00 -11.74
C TYR A 120 -8.07 -1.21 -10.46
N GLY A 121 -8.45 -2.44 -10.10
CA GLY A 121 -9.28 -2.73 -8.93
C GLY A 121 -8.72 -3.86 -8.06
N MET A 122 -8.56 -3.58 -6.74
CA MET A 122 -8.02 -4.52 -5.75
C MET A 122 -8.93 -4.68 -4.53
N LYS A 123 -10.25 -4.48 -4.75
CA LYS A 123 -11.23 -4.63 -3.67
C LYS A 123 -11.14 -6.00 -3.03
N SER A 124 -10.96 -6.01 -1.69
CA SER A 124 -10.92 -7.24 -0.87
C SER A 124 -9.89 -8.28 -1.34
N LEU A 125 -8.81 -7.86 -2.03
CA LEU A 125 -7.83 -8.78 -2.63
C LEU A 125 -7.27 -9.78 -1.62
N PHE A 126 -6.87 -9.33 -0.43
CA PHE A 126 -6.33 -10.13 0.67
C PHE A 126 -7.19 -10.03 1.94
N GLU A 127 -8.49 -9.72 1.81
CA GLU A 127 -9.40 -9.66 2.95
C GLU A 127 -9.42 -11.02 3.66
N GLY A 128 -9.06 -11.05 4.95
CA GLY A 128 -8.99 -12.28 5.75
C GLY A 128 -7.87 -13.25 5.38
N ALA A 129 -6.92 -12.87 4.52
CA ALA A 129 -5.72 -13.66 4.23
C ALA A 129 -4.73 -13.54 5.40
N LYS A 130 -5.00 -14.22 6.51
CA LYS A 130 -4.35 -14.07 7.82
C LYS A 130 -2.84 -14.26 7.78
N SER A 131 -2.34 -15.18 6.93
CA SER A 131 -0.90 -15.49 6.82
C SER A 131 -0.16 -14.60 5.82
N PHE A 132 -0.86 -13.79 5.01
CA PHE A 132 -0.24 -13.03 3.95
C PHE A 132 0.71 -11.96 4.48
N ASN A 133 1.99 -12.08 4.14
CA ASN A 133 3.04 -11.11 4.50
C ASN A 133 4.18 -11.13 3.47
N GLN A 134 3.88 -11.18 2.17
CA GLN A 134 4.90 -11.20 1.13
C GLN A 134 5.19 -9.79 0.59
N ASP A 135 6.45 -9.62 0.15
CA ASP A 135 6.93 -8.38 -0.45
C ASP A 135 6.17 -8.06 -1.75
N ILE A 136 5.46 -6.94 -1.73
CA ILE A 136 4.72 -6.38 -2.87
C ILE A 136 5.14 -4.92 -3.12
N SER A 137 6.30 -4.51 -2.63
CA SER A 137 6.82 -3.14 -2.72
C SER A 137 7.04 -2.65 -4.15
N LEU A 138 7.21 -3.58 -5.11
CA LEU A 138 7.42 -3.26 -6.53
C LEU A 138 6.14 -3.20 -7.36
N TRP A 139 4.98 -3.40 -6.75
CA TRP A 139 3.72 -3.29 -7.48
C TRP A 139 3.49 -1.86 -7.97
N ASP A 140 3.19 -1.74 -9.27
CA ASP A 140 2.78 -0.47 -9.87
C ASP A 140 1.30 -0.22 -9.55
N MET A 141 1.07 0.73 -8.64
CA MET A 141 -0.28 1.09 -8.18
C MET A 141 -0.87 2.28 -8.94
N SER A 142 -0.14 2.83 -9.93
CA SER A 142 -0.51 4.09 -10.60
C SER A 142 -1.87 4.05 -11.31
N GLU A 143 -2.31 2.88 -11.80
CA GLU A 143 -3.62 2.70 -12.43
C GLU A 143 -4.72 2.26 -11.45
N VAL A 144 -4.35 1.96 -10.18
CA VAL A 144 -5.30 1.42 -9.21
C VAL A 144 -6.13 2.53 -8.58
N TYR A 145 -7.47 2.38 -8.65
CA TYR A 145 -8.39 3.35 -8.06
C TYR A 145 -9.28 2.77 -6.94
N GLN A 146 -9.31 1.45 -6.72
CA GLN A 146 -10.13 0.79 -5.69
C GLN A 146 -9.30 -0.11 -4.78
N CYS A 147 -9.19 0.25 -3.50
CA CYS A 147 -8.46 -0.51 -2.47
C CYS A 147 -9.34 -0.81 -1.25
N GLU A 148 -10.70 -0.74 -1.36
CA GLU A 148 -11.52 -1.04 -0.21
C GLU A 148 -11.34 -2.49 0.26
N ASN A 149 -11.19 -2.65 1.58
CA ASN A 149 -10.96 -3.93 2.30
C ASN A 149 -9.70 -4.69 1.83
N MET A 150 -8.77 -4.08 1.08
CA MET A 150 -7.66 -4.83 0.44
C MET A 150 -6.90 -5.73 1.40
N PHE A 151 -6.61 -5.27 2.61
CA PHE A 151 -5.92 -6.02 3.68
C PHE A 151 -6.78 -6.15 4.95
N TYR A 152 -8.11 -6.04 4.84
CA TYR A 152 -8.98 -6.18 6.00
C TYR A 152 -8.80 -7.56 6.64
N GLY A 153 -8.42 -7.61 7.92
CA GLY A 153 -8.17 -8.87 8.63
C GLY A 153 -6.92 -9.64 8.18
N ALA A 154 -6.07 -9.09 7.31
CA ALA A 154 -4.77 -9.65 6.97
C ALA A 154 -3.80 -9.44 8.15
N SER A 155 -3.97 -10.21 9.21
CA SER A 155 -3.38 -9.98 10.52
C SER A 155 -1.86 -10.04 10.56
N SER A 156 -1.21 -10.76 9.64
CA SER A 156 0.25 -10.86 9.54
C SER A 156 0.87 -9.81 8.63
N PHE A 157 0.08 -9.06 7.83
CA PHE A 157 0.61 -8.16 6.82
C PHE A 157 1.34 -6.97 7.44
N ASN A 158 2.63 -6.81 7.10
CA ASN A 158 3.47 -5.70 7.53
C ASN A 158 4.63 -5.42 6.55
N GLN A 159 4.38 -5.43 5.23
CA GLN A 159 5.40 -5.15 4.24
C GLN A 159 5.48 -3.66 3.88
N ASP A 160 6.68 -3.22 3.50
CA ASP A 160 6.92 -1.84 3.06
C ASP A 160 6.19 -1.55 1.74
N ILE A 161 5.19 -0.68 1.85
CA ILE A 161 4.38 -0.19 0.74
C ILE A 161 4.43 1.35 0.64
N GLY A 162 5.36 1.97 1.35
CA GLY A 162 5.47 3.44 1.42
C GLY A 162 5.75 4.11 0.09
N LYS A 163 6.30 3.37 -0.89
CA LYS A 163 6.62 3.88 -2.24
C LYS A 163 5.49 3.71 -3.27
N TRP A 164 4.37 3.11 -2.89
CA TRP A 164 3.24 2.98 -3.81
C TRP A 164 2.72 4.34 -4.24
N ASP A 165 2.49 4.52 -5.54
CA ASP A 165 1.74 5.65 -6.06
C ASP A 165 0.24 5.39 -5.89
N VAL A 166 -0.35 6.00 -4.86
CA VAL A 166 -1.78 5.87 -4.55
C VAL A 166 -2.58 7.11 -4.97
N SER A 167 -1.98 8.00 -5.77
CA SER A 167 -2.58 9.28 -6.16
C SER A 167 -3.88 9.14 -6.94
N ASN A 168 -4.10 8.01 -7.63
CA ASN A 168 -5.34 7.72 -8.34
C ASN A 168 -6.39 6.98 -7.49
N VAL A 169 -6.05 6.56 -6.27
CA VAL A 169 -6.98 5.82 -5.41
C VAL A 169 -8.10 6.75 -4.89
N TYR A 170 -9.36 6.40 -5.19
CA TYR A 170 -10.49 7.16 -4.67
C TYR A 170 -11.15 6.51 -3.43
N THR A 171 -10.90 5.23 -3.17
CA THR A 171 -11.46 4.54 -1.99
C THR A 171 -10.46 3.64 -1.30
N MET A 172 -10.28 3.89 0.00
CA MET A 172 -9.46 3.10 0.94
C MET A 172 -10.29 2.64 2.14
N GLN A 173 -11.63 2.53 1.96
CA GLN A 173 -12.51 2.13 3.06
C GLN A 173 -12.08 0.78 3.64
N ASN A 174 -11.87 0.71 4.96
CA ASN A 174 -11.42 -0.47 5.71
C ASN A 174 -10.11 -1.12 5.19
N MET A 175 -9.27 -0.44 4.40
CA MET A 175 -8.14 -1.08 3.71
C MET A 175 -7.21 -1.85 4.67
N PHE A 176 -6.93 -1.32 5.85
CA PHE A 176 -6.11 -1.96 6.90
C PHE A 176 -6.91 -2.27 8.18
N ARG A 177 -8.24 -2.33 8.07
CA ARG A 177 -9.04 -2.69 9.24
C ARG A 177 -8.65 -4.07 9.74
N GLU A 178 -8.43 -4.22 11.06
CA GLU A 178 -8.00 -5.48 11.67
C GLU A 178 -6.66 -6.05 11.15
N ALA A 179 -5.89 -5.28 10.37
CA ALA A 179 -4.51 -5.62 9.99
C ALA A 179 -3.59 -5.40 11.21
N SER A 180 -3.65 -6.32 12.17
CA SER A 180 -3.11 -6.15 13.52
C SER A 180 -1.60 -6.00 13.60
N SER A 181 -0.84 -6.43 12.57
CA SER A 181 0.62 -6.29 12.50
C SER A 181 1.08 -5.08 11.68
N PHE A 182 0.18 -4.42 10.92
CA PHE A 182 0.58 -3.37 10.00
C PHE A 182 1.07 -2.11 10.73
N ASN A 183 2.31 -1.71 10.46
CA ASN A 183 2.92 -0.50 11.01
C ASN A 183 4.02 0.08 10.11
N GLN A 184 3.85 0.07 8.78
CA GLN A 184 4.82 0.62 7.83
C GLN A 184 4.59 2.11 7.59
N ASP A 185 5.68 2.81 7.27
CA ASP A 185 5.64 4.23 6.95
C ASP A 185 4.96 4.46 5.60
N ILE A 186 3.83 5.15 5.66
CA ILE A 186 3.01 5.53 4.50
C ILE A 186 2.80 7.06 4.48
N SER A 187 3.62 7.80 5.20
CA SER A 187 3.53 9.27 5.29
C SER A 187 3.68 9.96 3.92
N GLY A 188 4.38 9.31 2.99
CA GLY A 188 4.59 9.79 1.62
C GLY A 188 3.41 9.63 0.66
N TRP A 189 2.33 8.95 1.06
CA TRP A 189 1.19 8.73 0.18
C TRP A 189 0.44 10.02 -0.16
N ASP A 190 0.14 10.23 -1.44
CA ASP A 190 -0.81 11.28 -1.86
C ASP A 190 -2.24 10.73 -1.81
N VAL A 191 -2.96 11.12 -0.76
CA VAL A 191 -4.36 10.72 -0.53
C VAL A 191 -5.36 11.81 -0.91
N SER A 192 -4.93 12.82 -1.65
CA SER A 192 -5.77 13.98 -1.99
C SER A 192 -6.99 13.65 -2.86
N ASN A 193 -6.96 12.54 -3.60
CA ASN A 193 -8.08 12.04 -4.40
C ASN A 193 -9.01 11.09 -3.63
N VAL A 194 -8.64 10.64 -2.43
CA VAL A 194 -9.43 9.67 -1.67
C VAL A 194 -10.72 10.30 -1.18
N GLN A 195 -11.85 9.72 -1.57
CA GLN A 195 -13.20 10.18 -1.17
C GLN A 195 -13.82 9.31 -0.07
N LYS A 196 -13.30 8.09 0.14
CA LYS A 196 -13.81 7.16 1.14
C LYS A 196 -12.64 6.49 1.87
N MET A 197 -12.50 6.73 3.19
CA MET A 197 -11.52 6.05 4.05
C MET A 197 -12.10 5.70 5.43
N THR A 198 -13.42 5.50 5.53
CA THR A 198 -14.06 5.05 6.77
C THR A 198 -13.44 3.74 7.23
N GLY A 199 -13.07 3.65 8.50
CA GLY A 199 -12.49 2.43 9.08
C GLY A 199 -11.10 2.05 8.58
N LEU A 200 -10.37 2.96 7.91
CA LEU A 200 -9.08 2.67 7.26
C LEU A 200 -8.10 1.88 8.14
N PHE A 201 -7.93 2.28 9.41
CA PHE A 201 -7.09 1.63 10.42
C PHE A 201 -7.89 1.16 11.63
N GLN A 202 -9.20 0.96 11.47
CA GLN A 202 -10.01 0.48 12.59
C GLN A 202 -9.50 -0.88 13.05
N ASP A 203 -9.28 -1.03 14.37
CA ASP A 203 -8.76 -2.25 14.99
C ASP A 203 -7.33 -2.67 14.52
N ALA A 204 -6.60 -1.79 13.80
CA ALA A 204 -5.19 -1.96 13.45
C ALA A 204 -4.32 -1.60 14.69
N ILE A 205 -4.20 -2.52 15.62
CA ILE A 205 -3.73 -2.27 16.98
C ILE A 205 -2.27 -1.84 17.11
N THR A 206 -1.43 -2.12 16.11
CA THR A 206 0.01 -1.75 16.09
C THR A 206 0.30 -0.50 15.28
N PHE A 207 -0.64 -0.04 14.44
CA PHE A 207 -0.39 1.10 13.57
C PHE A 207 -0.12 2.38 14.36
N ASN A 208 1.05 2.99 14.12
CA ASN A 208 1.50 4.21 14.82
C ASN A 208 2.45 5.06 13.97
N GLN A 209 2.18 5.24 12.69
CA GLN A 209 2.98 6.07 11.80
C GLN A 209 2.45 7.50 11.75
N ASP A 210 3.36 8.46 11.59
CA ASP A 210 3.01 9.88 11.49
C ASP A 210 2.49 10.20 10.07
N ILE A 211 1.19 10.29 9.96
CA ILE A 211 0.47 10.67 8.74
C ILE A 211 -0.17 12.06 8.84
N SER A 212 0.25 12.88 9.81
CA SER A 212 -0.27 14.23 10.01
C SER A 212 -0.10 15.14 8.78
N ASN A 213 0.86 14.83 7.91
CA ASN A 213 1.13 15.59 6.70
C ASN A 213 0.24 15.22 5.50
N TRP A 214 -0.60 14.19 5.62
CA TRP A 214 -1.51 13.84 4.54
C TRP A 214 -2.41 15.01 4.13
N LYS A 215 -2.45 15.28 2.83
CA LYS A 215 -3.39 16.26 2.25
C LYS A 215 -4.70 15.54 1.96
N LEU A 216 -5.65 15.67 2.87
CA LEU A 216 -6.96 15.03 2.73
C LEU A 216 -7.80 15.71 1.65
N ASN A 217 -8.59 14.91 0.92
CA ASN A 217 -9.60 15.44 0.01
C ASN A 217 -10.58 16.36 0.77
N PRO A 218 -10.83 17.59 0.28
CA PRO A 218 -11.74 18.51 0.96
C PRO A 218 -13.18 18.00 1.13
N SER A 219 -13.62 17.08 0.26
CA SER A 219 -14.94 16.45 0.34
C SER A 219 -15.03 15.34 1.40
N LEU A 220 -13.88 14.90 1.92
CA LEU A 220 -13.80 13.78 2.85
C LEU A 220 -14.34 14.18 4.23
N LYS A 221 -15.46 13.59 4.61
CA LYS A 221 -16.03 13.84 5.94
C LYS A 221 -15.17 13.19 7.02
N LYS A 222 -14.89 13.95 8.09
CA LYS A 222 -14.24 13.40 9.28
C LYS A 222 -15.06 12.21 9.80
N SER A 223 -14.42 11.06 9.91
CA SER A 223 -15.01 9.85 10.46
C SER A 223 -14.31 9.47 11.76
N ASN A 224 -15.07 9.16 12.79
CA ASN A 224 -14.57 8.70 14.09
C ASN A 224 -14.13 7.22 14.07
N THR A 225 -14.36 6.53 12.95
CA THR A 225 -14.04 5.11 12.82
C THR A 225 -12.68 4.84 12.18
N ILE A 226 -12.03 5.84 11.55
CA ILE A 226 -10.75 5.64 10.84
C ILE A 226 -9.70 5.00 11.76
N PHE A 227 -9.56 5.50 12.99
CA PHE A 227 -8.60 5.01 13.99
C PHE A 227 -9.29 4.36 15.19
N LYS A 228 -10.56 3.91 15.04
CA LYS A 228 -11.28 3.28 16.14
C LYS A 228 -10.51 2.04 16.61
N ASN A 229 -10.21 1.95 17.90
CA ASN A 229 -9.46 0.84 18.51
C ASN A 229 -8.02 0.63 17.98
N ALA A 230 -7.46 1.55 17.22
CA ALA A 230 -6.03 1.56 16.85
C ALA A 230 -5.21 1.96 18.09
N LYS A 231 -4.96 1.01 19.00
CA LYS A 231 -4.48 1.26 20.36
C LYS A 231 -3.12 1.94 20.44
N ALA A 232 -2.23 1.67 19.47
CA ALA A 232 -0.90 2.27 19.43
C ALA A 232 -0.90 3.67 18.79
N PHE A 233 -1.96 4.06 18.05
CA PHE A 233 -1.98 5.27 17.24
C PHE A 233 -2.03 6.54 18.09
N LYS A 234 -1.05 7.41 17.89
CA LYS A 234 -0.99 8.70 18.57
C LYS A 234 -1.87 9.72 17.86
N GLN A 235 -2.71 10.42 18.64
CA GLN A 235 -3.65 11.40 18.10
C GLN A 235 -2.99 12.62 17.43
N GLU A 236 -1.75 12.93 17.77
CA GLU A 236 -0.93 13.95 17.12
C GLU A 236 -0.59 13.63 15.65
N TYR A 237 -0.59 12.32 15.28
CA TYR A 237 -0.34 11.83 13.93
C TYR A 237 -1.59 11.83 13.04
N ASN A 238 -2.75 12.17 13.61
CA ASN A 238 -4.03 12.15 12.90
C ASN A 238 -4.17 13.38 11.97
N PRO A 239 -4.28 13.19 10.64
CA PRO A 239 -4.34 14.29 9.69
C PRO A 239 -5.58 15.18 9.85
N TYR A 240 -6.64 14.67 10.49
CA TYR A 240 -7.83 15.48 10.84
C TYR A 240 -7.62 16.37 12.07
N ASN A 241 -6.63 16.07 12.88
CA ASN A 241 -6.27 16.85 14.05
C ASN A 241 -5.16 17.85 13.72
N LYS A 242 -4.96 18.19 12.42
CA LYS A 242 -4.16 19.35 12.13
C LYS A 242 -4.65 20.47 13.04
N VAL A 243 -4.00 20.58 14.20
CA VAL A 243 -3.86 21.86 14.84
C VAL A 243 -3.32 22.69 13.69
N GLU A 244 -4.10 23.68 13.17
CA GLU A 244 -3.47 24.75 12.43
C GLU A 244 -2.29 25.12 13.33
N LYS A 245 -1.07 24.76 12.92
CA LYS A 245 0.13 25.28 13.60
C LYS A 245 -0.17 26.75 13.65
N PRO A 246 -0.35 27.35 14.86
CA PRO A 246 -0.97 28.66 14.98
C PRO A 246 -0.28 29.48 13.91
N LYS A 247 -1.05 29.99 12.94
CA LYS A 247 -0.54 30.75 11.77
C LYS A 247 0.54 31.59 12.39
N THR A 248 1.77 31.25 12.21
CA THR A 248 2.89 31.59 13.05
C THR A 248 2.65 32.97 13.56
N ALA A 249 2.06 33.05 14.79
CA ALA A 249 1.91 34.32 15.48
C ALA A 249 3.31 34.78 15.45
N SER A 250 3.61 35.72 14.55
CA SER A 250 4.97 35.99 14.07
C SER A 250 5.82 36.03 15.31
N TYR A 251 6.56 34.93 15.64
CA TYR A 251 7.43 34.86 16.81
C TYR A 251 8.41 36.04 16.81
N SER A 252 8.50 36.70 15.61
CA SER A 252 9.13 37.99 15.48
C SER A 252 8.61 39.04 16.47
N ASN A 253 7.37 38.92 16.96
CA ASN A 253 6.81 39.88 17.94
C ASN A 253 7.13 39.49 19.39
N LEU A 254 7.52 38.24 19.64
CA LEU A 254 7.93 37.73 20.97
C LEU A 254 9.46 37.80 21.17
N LEU A 255 10.23 38.04 20.11
CA LEU A 255 11.68 38.13 20.18
C LEU A 255 12.10 39.53 20.63
N SER A 256 13.02 39.59 21.57
CA SER A 256 13.66 40.84 21.93
C SER A 256 14.37 41.50 20.72
N PRO A 257 14.59 42.78 20.69
CA PRO A 257 15.38 43.46 19.64
C PRO A 257 16.77 42.82 19.44
N GLU A 258 17.36 42.32 20.52
CA GLU A 258 18.65 41.67 20.53
C GLU A 258 18.63 40.30 19.85
N ASP A 259 17.60 39.49 20.15
CA ASP A 259 17.38 38.18 19.51
C ASP A 259 17.16 38.32 18.00
N LYS A 260 16.39 39.33 17.58
CA LYS A 260 16.16 39.65 16.15
C LYS A 260 17.47 39.96 15.44
N LYS A 261 18.36 40.72 16.08
CA LYS A 261 19.67 41.09 15.56
C LYS A 261 20.57 39.85 15.45
N ASN A 262 20.60 39.02 16.48
CA ASN A 262 21.38 37.78 16.52
C ASN A 262 20.91 36.78 15.46
N ILE A 263 19.61 36.57 15.29
CA ILE A 263 19.04 35.71 14.22
C ILE A 263 19.44 36.25 12.84
N SER A 264 19.36 37.56 12.61
CA SER A 264 19.75 38.14 11.33
C SER A 264 21.24 37.91 11.03
N LYS A 265 22.09 38.00 12.06
CA LYS A 265 23.54 37.74 11.95
C LYS A 265 23.80 36.25 11.66
N ILE A 266 23.13 35.34 12.40
CA ILE A 266 23.24 33.88 12.23
C ILE A 266 22.80 33.49 10.82
N LYS A 267 21.66 34.00 10.33
CA LYS A 267 21.19 33.76 8.96
C LYS A 267 22.24 34.13 7.93
N LYS A 268 22.88 35.31 8.04
CA LYS A 268 23.92 35.73 7.12
C LYS A 268 25.15 34.82 7.14
N LEU A 269 25.49 34.26 8.31
CA LEU A 269 26.63 33.37 8.44
C LEU A 269 26.32 31.99 7.81
N ILE A 270 25.18 31.40 8.12
CA ILE A 270 24.78 30.06 7.62
C ILE A 270 24.47 30.06 6.12
N THR A 271 23.98 31.16 5.58
CA THR A 271 23.76 31.30 4.12
C THR A 271 25.01 31.81 3.36
N SER A 272 26.13 31.92 4.03
CA SER A 272 27.44 32.24 3.40
C SER A 272 27.89 31.03 2.56
N ARG A 273 28.68 31.29 1.51
CA ARG A 273 29.45 30.26 0.78
C ARG A 273 30.81 29.93 1.40
N ASP A 274 31.06 30.43 2.59
CA ASP A 274 32.32 30.31 3.32
C ASP A 274 32.11 29.34 4.52
N PHE A 275 32.80 28.23 4.50
CA PHE A 275 32.64 27.15 5.50
C PHE A 275 32.94 27.62 6.93
N GLU A 276 33.93 28.44 7.15
CA GLU A 276 34.25 28.96 8.49
C GLU A 276 33.13 29.84 9.04
N LYS A 277 32.47 30.60 8.16
CA LYS A 277 31.30 31.40 8.54
C LYS A 277 30.09 30.56 8.82
N ILE A 278 29.88 29.47 8.04
CA ILE A 278 28.77 28.51 8.26
C ILE A 278 28.95 27.87 9.62
N ASP A 279 30.16 27.36 9.93
CA ASP A 279 30.44 26.70 11.21
C ASP A 279 30.22 27.66 12.39
N LEU A 280 30.74 28.90 12.29
CA LEU A 280 30.49 29.93 13.28
C LEU A 280 29.00 30.24 13.45
N GLY A 281 28.22 30.26 12.37
CA GLY A 281 26.77 30.44 12.41
C GLY A 281 26.05 29.32 13.14
N VAL A 282 26.44 28.07 12.90
CA VAL A 282 25.90 26.88 13.57
C VAL A 282 26.25 26.89 15.04
N GLN A 283 27.49 27.17 15.42
CA GLN A 283 27.92 27.27 16.83
C GLN A 283 27.15 28.35 17.59
N LEU A 284 26.94 29.52 16.96
CA LEU A 284 26.13 30.58 17.53
C LEU A 284 24.67 30.18 17.71
N LEU A 285 24.10 29.42 16.76
CA LEU A 285 22.74 28.92 16.85
C LEU A 285 22.59 27.94 18.02
N ILE A 286 23.56 27.03 18.18
CA ILE A 286 23.58 26.05 19.31
C ILE A 286 23.75 26.80 20.65
N SER A 287 24.57 27.84 20.72
CA SER A 287 24.80 28.59 21.95
C SER A 287 23.59 29.36 22.46
N LEU A 288 22.60 29.61 21.61
CA LEU A 288 21.36 30.27 22.03
C LEU A 288 20.52 29.42 22.96
N ASN A 289 20.77 28.09 23.02
CA ASN A 289 20.06 27.10 23.88
C ASN A 289 18.54 27.31 23.96
N ASN A 290 17.93 27.72 22.84
CA ASN A 290 16.51 28.04 22.75
C ASN A 290 15.88 27.30 21.58
N ILE A 291 15.18 26.21 21.87
CA ILE A 291 14.56 25.30 20.90
C ILE A 291 13.57 26.04 19.97
N SER A 292 12.81 26.98 20.51
CA SER A 292 11.83 27.77 19.73
C SER A 292 12.50 28.68 18.71
N LEU A 293 13.68 29.23 19.04
CA LEU A 293 14.51 30.01 18.13
C LEU A 293 15.12 29.15 17.03
N PHE A 294 15.54 27.93 17.35
CA PHE A 294 16.09 26.96 16.42
C PHE A 294 15.03 26.54 15.38
N GLU A 295 13.82 26.20 15.81
CA GLU A 295 12.72 25.87 14.92
C GLU A 295 12.30 27.03 14.01
N THR A 296 12.27 28.25 14.55
CA THR A 296 11.97 29.46 13.77
C THR A 296 13.04 29.72 12.71
N PHE A 297 14.28 29.41 13.03
CA PHE A 297 15.41 29.55 12.11
C PHE A 297 15.31 28.53 10.97
N LEU A 298 15.11 27.24 11.26
CA LEU A 298 15.03 26.17 10.26
C LEU A 298 13.86 26.38 9.29
N ASN A 299 12.72 26.86 9.77
CA ASN A 299 11.54 27.14 8.94
C ASN A 299 11.70 28.34 8.00
N GLY A 300 12.72 29.16 8.17
CA GLY A 300 12.96 30.38 7.38
C GLY A 300 14.17 30.35 6.46
N VAL A 301 14.97 29.29 6.48
CA VAL A 301 16.18 29.16 5.65
C VAL A 301 15.90 28.26 4.45
N LYS A 302 15.96 28.84 3.24
CA LYS A 302 16.02 28.03 2.02
C LYS A 302 17.48 27.63 1.82
N PHE A 303 17.78 26.35 2.00
CA PHE A 303 19.09 25.80 1.65
C PHE A 303 19.13 25.59 0.14
N ASP A 304 20.15 26.15 -0.50
CA ASP A 304 20.45 25.92 -1.90
C ASP A 304 21.06 24.52 -2.04
N LYS A 305 20.26 23.54 -2.48
CA LYS A 305 20.70 22.14 -2.62
C LYS A 305 21.82 21.95 -3.64
N GLU A 306 21.99 22.88 -4.58
CA GLU A 306 23.04 22.82 -5.61
C GLU A 306 24.40 23.36 -5.13
N ALA A 307 24.42 24.02 -3.98
CA ALA A 307 25.64 24.62 -3.44
C ALA A 307 26.49 23.68 -2.56
N TYR A 308 25.98 22.51 -2.21
CA TYR A 308 26.62 21.58 -1.27
C TYR A 308 26.90 20.20 -1.90
N ASP A 309 28.20 19.95 -2.13
CA ASP A 309 28.69 18.63 -2.52
C ASP A 309 28.89 17.78 -1.25
N TRP A 310 27.85 17.03 -0.87
CA TRP A 310 27.82 16.21 0.36
C TRP A 310 28.74 14.98 0.30
N GLU A 311 29.35 14.69 -0.88
CA GLU A 311 30.26 13.55 -1.03
C GLU A 311 31.69 13.86 -0.52
N LYS A 312 31.94 15.06 -0.06
CA LYS A 312 33.27 15.49 0.44
C LYS A 312 33.35 15.69 1.96
N LEU A 313 32.31 15.31 2.69
CA LEU A 313 32.26 15.20 4.15
C LEU A 313 32.22 13.73 4.59
#